data_92246430c056e092526b6cf52d2af5c8
#
_entry.id   92246430c056e092526b6cf52d2af5c8
#
_cell.length_a   1.000
_cell.length_b   1.000
_cell.length_c   1.000
_cell.angle_alpha   90.00
_cell.angle_beta   90.00
_cell.angle_gamma   90.00
#
_symmetry.space_group_name_H-M   'P 1'
#
loop_
_entity.id
_entity.type
_entity.pdbx_description
1 polymer ?
#
loop_
_entity_poly.entity_id
_entity_poly.type
_entity_poly.pdbx_seq_one_letter_code
_entity_poly.pdbx_strand_id
1 'polypeptide(L)'
;MQASTYETFAVGRSYFDLGDPIAAARVLEPLSDREPESRSILELLGRAYFHSAQLGKAERTFRRLIELDPCDSWAHIALARALERQSRDEEAAPHRRMHAAMSGGSLD
;
A
#
# COMPACT_ATOMS: atom_id res chain seq x y z
N MET A 1 5.89 -11.03 27.06
CA MET A 1 6.94 -10.84 26.05
C MET A 1 6.32 -10.45 24.74
N GLN A 2 6.82 -9.43 24.10
CA GLN A 2 6.25 -8.96 22.85
C GLN A 2 6.96 -9.58 21.66
N ALA A 3 6.21 -9.88 20.61
CA ALA A 3 6.80 -10.34 19.36
C ALA A 3 7.65 -9.21 18.76
N SER A 4 8.70 -9.56 18.05
CA SER A 4 9.52 -8.59 17.35
C SER A 4 8.76 -8.02 16.15
N THR A 5 9.23 -6.89 15.64
CA THR A 5 8.68 -6.30 14.41
C THR A 5 8.68 -7.32 13.27
N TYR A 6 9.78 -8.04 13.12
CA TYR A 6 9.90 -9.04 12.08
C TYR A 6 8.85 -10.16 12.25
N GLU A 7 8.68 -10.66 13.46
CA GLU A 7 7.71 -11.72 13.72
C GLU A 7 6.29 -11.26 13.47
N THR A 8 5.95 -10.05 13.91
CA THR A 8 4.62 -9.49 13.69
C THR A 8 4.36 -9.27 12.19
N PHE A 9 5.36 -8.78 11.48
CA PHE A 9 5.24 -8.59 10.03
C PHE A 9 4.98 -9.93 9.34
N ALA A 10 5.71 -10.97 9.74
CA ALA A 10 5.55 -12.30 9.15
C ALA A 10 4.14 -12.85 9.39
N VAL A 11 3.55 -12.58 10.56
CA VAL A 11 2.17 -12.98 10.84
C VAL A 11 1.20 -12.26 9.90
N GLY A 12 1.39 -10.95 9.75
CA GLY A 12 0.56 -10.16 8.82
C GLY A 12 0.66 -10.67 7.39
N ARG A 13 1.88 -10.98 6.94
CA ARG A 13 2.08 -11.53 5.61
C ARG A 13 1.39 -12.88 5.44
N SER A 14 1.46 -13.73 6.47
CA SER A 14 0.82 -15.04 6.40
C SER A 14 -0.68 -14.91 6.22
N TYR A 15 -1.32 -14.01 6.97
CA TYR A 15 -2.74 -13.78 6.79
C TYR A 15 -3.06 -13.28 5.38
N PHE A 16 -2.25 -12.36 4.88
CA PHE A 16 -2.47 -11.83 3.54
C PHE A 16 -2.35 -12.94 2.49
N ASP A 17 -1.32 -13.76 2.59
CA ASP A 17 -1.07 -14.84 1.64
C ASP A 17 -2.15 -15.92 1.69
N LEU A 18 -2.77 -16.09 2.86
CA LEU A 18 -3.88 -17.03 3.02
C LEU A 18 -5.22 -16.47 2.56
N GLY A 19 -5.23 -15.25 2.03
CA GLY A 19 -6.45 -14.66 1.54
C GLY A 19 -7.30 -13.98 2.60
N ASP A 20 -6.70 -13.59 3.74
CA ASP A 20 -7.40 -12.91 4.81
C ASP A 20 -6.84 -11.50 5.00
N PRO A 21 -7.16 -10.57 4.09
CA PRO A 21 -6.63 -9.21 4.18
C PRO A 21 -7.15 -8.43 5.39
N ILE A 22 -8.32 -8.79 5.91
CA ILE A 22 -8.85 -8.12 7.09
C ILE A 22 -7.98 -8.44 8.30
N ALA A 23 -7.66 -9.71 8.51
CA ALA A 23 -6.78 -10.10 9.61
C ALA A 23 -5.38 -9.54 9.42
N ALA A 24 -4.89 -9.53 8.18
CA ALA A 24 -3.58 -8.96 7.87
C ALA A 24 -3.53 -7.48 8.29
N ALA A 25 -4.55 -6.70 7.94
CA ALA A 25 -4.59 -5.29 8.29
C ALA A 25 -4.62 -5.09 9.80
N ARG A 26 -5.36 -5.91 10.52
CA ARG A 26 -5.43 -5.81 11.99
C ARG A 26 -4.07 -6.03 12.64
N VAL A 27 -3.28 -6.94 12.10
CA VAL A 27 -1.94 -7.21 12.61
C VAL A 27 -0.97 -6.09 12.23
N LEU A 28 -1.06 -5.60 10.99
CA LEU A 28 -0.08 -4.65 10.46
C LEU A 28 -0.32 -3.21 10.88
N GLU A 29 -1.56 -2.84 11.19
CA GLU A 29 -1.88 -1.45 11.52
C GLU A 29 -1.11 -0.95 12.75
N PRO A 30 -1.12 -1.65 13.90
CA PRO A 30 -0.31 -1.18 15.03
C PRO A 30 1.18 -1.22 14.73
N LEU A 31 1.62 -2.13 13.87
CA LEU A 31 3.02 -2.21 13.50
C LEU A 31 3.43 -0.97 12.69
N SER A 32 2.57 -0.50 11.78
CA SER A 32 2.85 0.71 11.01
C SER A 32 2.91 1.95 11.89
N ASP A 33 2.15 1.96 13.00
CA ASP A 33 2.20 3.08 13.94
C ASP A 33 3.55 3.13 14.65
N ARG A 34 4.16 1.98 14.92
CA ARG A 34 5.46 1.93 15.57
C ARG A 34 6.62 2.13 14.59
N GLU A 35 6.40 1.78 13.33
CA GLU A 35 7.41 1.88 12.28
C GLU A 35 6.86 2.67 11.10
N PRO A 36 6.60 3.97 11.29
CA PRO A 36 5.84 4.75 10.28
C PRO A 36 6.59 5.01 8.99
N GLU A 37 7.88 4.72 8.96
CA GLU A 37 8.67 4.92 7.75
C GLU A 37 9.09 3.60 7.10
N SER A 38 8.55 2.48 7.57
CA SER A 38 8.87 1.20 6.98
C SER A 38 8.05 1.00 5.69
N ARG A 39 8.73 1.07 4.55
CA ARG A 39 8.06 0.90 3.27
C ARG A 39 7.46 -0.50 3.12
N SER A 40 8.15 -1.52 3.62
CA SER A 40 7.64 -2.90 3.54
C SER A 40 6.32 -3.07 4.28
N ILE A 41 6.24 -2.50 5.49
CA ILE A 41 5.01 -2.58 6.28
C ILE A 41 3.89 -1.80 5.60
N LEU A 42 4.17 -0.58 5.15
CA LEU A 42 3.17 0.25 4.51
C LEU A 42 2.67 -0.37 3.21
N GLU A 43 3.56 -0.98 2.44
CA GLU A 43 3.18 -1.62 1.19
C GLU A 43 2.21 -2.77 1.44
N LEU A 44 2.55 -3.64 2.38
CA LEU A 44 1.68 -4.79 2.68
C LEU A 44 0.37 -4.34 3.33
N LEU A 45 0.43 -3.35 4.23
CA LEU A 45 -0.77 -2.82 4.87
C LEU A 45 -1.71 -2.17 3.85
N GLY A 46 -1.16 -1.38 2.94
CA GLY A 46 -1.96 -0.76 1.90
C GLY A 46 -2.64 -1.79 1.01
N ARG A 47 -1.92 -2.86 0.67
CA ARG A 47 -2.48 -3.96 -0.10
C ARG A 47 -3.61 -4.66 0.67
N ALA A 48 -3.42 -4.86 1.98
CA ALA A 48 -4.43 -5.48 2.82
C ALA A 48 -5.70 -4.62 2.89
N TYR A 49 -5.54 -3.31 3.04
CA TYR A 49 -6.67 -2.40 2.99
C TYR A 49 -7.37 -2.44 1.64
N PHE A 50 -6.60 -2.44 0.56
CA PHE A 50 -7.17 -2.44 -0.78
C PHE A 50 -8.00 -3.72 -1.02
N HIS A 51 -7.46 -4.86 -0.69
CA HIS A 51 -8.13 -6.14 -0.92
C HIS A 51 -9.28 -6.41 0.04
N SER A 52 -9.36 -5.66 1.14
CA SER A 52 -10.52 -5.72 2.04
C SER A 52 -11.49 -4.57 1.78
N ALA A 53 -11.33 -3.87 0.68
CA ALA A 53 -12.19 -2.76 0.24
C ALA A 53 -12.20 -1.58 1.22
N GLN A 54 -11.17 -1.43 2.03
CA GLN A 54 -11.00 -0.26 2.88
C GLN A 54 -10.23 0.79 2.11
N LEU A 55 -10.89 1.33 1.08
CA LEU A 55 -10.22 2.11 0.03
C LEU A 55 -9.68 3.45 0.52
N GLY A 56 -10.36 4.10 1.45
CA GLY A 56 -9.84 5.34 2.01
C GLY A 56 -8.57 5.13 2.80
N LYS A 57 -8.51 4.03 3.55
CA LYS A 57 -7.29 3.68 4.30
C LYS A 57 -6.16 3.26 3.36
N ALA A 58 -6.50 2.53 2.30
CA ALA A 58 -5.51 2.16 1.28
C ALA A 58 -4.92 3.42 0.65
N GLU A 59 -5.77 4.36 0.28
CA GLU A 59 -5.34 5.63 -0.31
C GLU A 59 -4.35 6.35 0.60
N ARG A 60 -4.69 6.50 1.87
CA ARG A 60 -3.80 7.21 2.81
C ARG A 60 -2.46 6.51 2.95
N THR A 61 -2.48 5.18 2.98
CA THR A 61 -1.26 4.39 3.13
C THR A 61 -0.37 4.50 1.90
N PHE A 62 -0.95 4.44 0.70
CA PHE A 62 -0.19 4.61 -0.54
C PHE A 62 0.35 6.03 -0.69
N ARG A 63 -0.41 7.06 -0.24
CA ARG A 63 0.11 8.43 -0.24
C ARG A 63 1.30 8.57 0.70
N ARG A 64 1.29 7.88 1.82
CA ARG A 64 2.43 7.88 2.74
C ARG A 64 3.67 7.29 2.07
N LEU A 65 3.51 6.21 1.31
CA LEU A 65 4.63 5.65 0.55
C LEU A 65 5.23 6.66 -0.43
N ILE A 66 4.37 7.43 -1.10
CA ILE A 66 4.83 8.45 -2.04
C ILE A 66 5.54 9.58 -1.32
N GLU A 67 5.08 9.95 -0.12
CA GLU A 67 5.79 10.94 0.69
C GLU A 67 7.19 10.48 1.04
N LEU A 68 7.33 9.20 1.36
CA LEU A 68 8.65 8.64 1.71
C LEU A 68 9.56 8.53 0.50
N ASP A 69 8.99 8.22 -0.66
CA ASP A 69 9.74 8.09 -1.90
C ASP A 69 8.87 8.49 -3.08
N PRO A 70 8.95 9.76 -3.53
CA PRO A 70 8.13 10.22 -4.65
C PRO A 70 8.38 9.48 -5.97
N CYS A 71 9.47 8.75 -6.05
CA CYS A 71 9.81 7.97 -7.23
C CYS A 71 9.43 6.51 -7.13
N ASP A 72 8.61 6.14 -6.15
CA ASP A 72 8.12 4.77 -6.01
C ASP A 72 7.02 4.53 -7.05
N SER A 73 7.42 3.96 -8.17
CA SER A 73 6.52 3.71 -9.30
C SER A 73 5.33 2.83 -8.89
N TRP A 74 5.60 1.80 -8.10
CA TRP A 74 4.54 0.91 -7.64
C TRP A 74 3.51 1.65 -6.77
N ALA A 75 3.98 2.54 -5.89
CA ALA A 75 3.08 3.28 -5.02
C ALA A 75 2.15 4.18 -5.84
N HIS A 76 2.65 4.76 -6.93
CA HIS A 76 1.82 5.59 -7.79
C HIS A 76 0.70 4.78 -8.45
N ILE A 77 1.01 3.60 -9.00
CA ILE A 77 -0.05 2.81 -9.63
C ILE A 77 -1.03 2.24 -8.59
N ALA A 78 -0.52 1.89 -7.40
CA ALA A 78 -1.39 1.41 -6.32
C ALA A 78 -2.36 2.51 -5.89
N LEU A 79 -1.87 3.73 -5.75
CA LEU A 79 -2.73 4.87 -5.40
C LEU A 79 -3.75 5.13 -6.50
N ALA A 80 -3.33 5.08 -7.77
CA ALA A 80 -4.24 5.28 -8.87
C ALA A 80 -5.39 4.28 -8.82
N ARG A 81 -5.08 3.01 -8.55
CA ARG A 81 -6.11 1.98 -8.47
C ARG A 81 -7.07 2.19 -7.31
N ALA A 82 -6.53 2.63 -6.15
CA ALA A 82 -7.38 2.94 -5.00
C ALA A 82 -8.33 4.10 -5.30
N LEU A 83 -7.84 5.10 -6.03
CA LEU A 83 -8.66 6.24 -6.45
C LEU A 83 -9.72 5.82 -7.47
N GLU A 84 -9.35 5.01 -8.45
CA GLU A 84 -10.29 4.52 -9.47
C GLU A 84 -11.42 3.72 -8.83
N ARG A 85 -11.09 2.91 -7.84
CA ARG A 85 -12.10 2.14 -7.12
C ARG A 85 -13.07 3.03 -6.34
N GLN A 86 -12.69 4.28 -6.09
CA GLN A 86 -13.54 5.28 -5.46
C GLN A 86 -14.19 6.19 -6.49
N SER A 87 -14.10 5.85 -7.77
CA SER A 87 -14.64 6.63 -8.89
C SER A 87 -14.00 8.02 -8.99
N ARG A 88 -12.74 8.12 -8.63
CA ARG A 88 -11.98 9.38 -8.67
C ARG A 88 -10.93 9.31 -9.77
N ASP A 89 -11.40 9.09 -10.99
CA ASP A 89 -10.52 8.84 -12.13
C ASP A 89 -9.63 10.02 -12.49
N GLU A 90 -10.13 11.24 -12.32
CA GLU A 90 -9.32 12.42 -12.64
C GLU A 90 -8.14 12.56 -11.71
N GLU A 91 -8.33 12.24 -10.44
CA GLU A 91 -7.24 12.27 -9.48
C GLU A 91 -6.26 11.12 -9.69
N ALA A 92 -6.75 9.99 -10.23
CA ALA A 92 -5.90 8.83 -10.48
C ALA A 92 -4.98 9.05 -11.68
N ALA A 93 -5.42 9.84 -12.66
CA ALA A 93 -4.70 9.98 -13.94
C ALA A 93 -3.24 10.43 -13.80
N PRO A 94 -2.91 11.45 -12.99
CA PRO A 94 -1.50 11.85 -12.83
C PRO A 94 -0.63 10.72 -12.30
N HIS A 95 -1.17 9.90 -11.42
CA HIS A 95 -0.41 8.80 -10.81
C HIS A 95 -0.18 7.67 -11.81
N ARG A 96 -1.17 7.40 -12.67
CA ARG A 96 -0.97 6.44 -13.77
C ARG A 96 0.13 6.91 -14.71
N ARG A 97 0.12 8.20 -15.04
CA ARG A 97 1.15 8.77 -15.92
C ARG A 97 2.54 8.69 -15.28
N MET A 98 2.61 8.98 -13.98
CA MET A 98 3.88 8.90 -13.26
C MET A 98 4.41 7.46 -13.26
N HIS A 99 3.53 6.49 -13.00
CA HIS A 99 3.93 5.09 -13.04
C HIS A 99 4.45 4.71 -14.42
N ALA A 100 3.74 5.10 -15.48
CA ALA A 100 4.13 4.77 -16.84
C ALA A 100 5.50 5.37 -17.18
N ALA A 101 5.71 6.63 -16.79
CA ALA A 101 6.96 7.32 -17.09
C ALA A 101 8.14 6.67 -16.36
N MET A 102 7.95 6.32 -15.09
CA MET A 102 9.04 5.77 -14.29
C MET A 102 9.32 4.30 -14.56
N SER A 103 8.32 3.56 -15.03
CA SER A 103 8.53 2.15 -15.32
C SER A 103 9.08 1.93 -16.72
N GLY A 104 9.28 2.99 -17.49
CA GLY A 104 9.84 2.88 -18.83
C GLY A 104 8.89 2.34 -19.87
N GLY A 105 7.62 2.19 -19.52
CA GLY A 105 6.66 1.58 -20.43
C GLY A 105 6.32 2.43 -21.63
N SER A 106 6.70 3.68 -21.63
CA SER A 106 6.40 4.58 -22.72
C SER A 106 7.39 4.49 -23.85
N LEU A 107 8.38 3.65 -23.70
CA LEU A 107 9.37 3.66 -24.70
C LEU A 107 9.07 2.82 -25.83
N ASP A 108 8.59 2.74 -26.28
CA ASP A 108 8.57 2.09 -27.43
C ASP A 108 7.85 2.14 -28.15
#